data_26ef3d101937a7523337b4904e4a29f1
#
_entry.id   26ef3d101937a7523337b4904e4a29f1
#
_cell.length_a   1.000
_cell.length_b   1.000
_cell.length_c   1.000
_cell.angle_alpha   90.00
_cell.angle_beta   90.00
_cell.angle_gamma   90.00
#
_symmetry.space_group_name_H-M   'P 1'
#
loop_
_entity.id
_entity.type
_entity.pdbx_description
1 polymer ?
#
loop_
_entity_poly.entity_id
_entity_poly.type
_entity_poly.pdbx_seq_one_letter_code
_entity_poly.pdbx_strand_id
1 'polypeptide(L)'
;LWVLVGGIFFGAVHDFGALYASMKNNGKSLAQLIEKYIGKTGRRLFLLFCWLFCIIVIAAFTDMVCKTFMFTPAVDASGAATGAVDFTKSYAAGCAGTISILFTFVAMVFGWAQKKFNLTGAAEFVTGVVLMVLMFAVGMQFPVYLDKFQWFAVVMVYLVFAGAMPIQMLKTPRDYLTSIMMIVMIVCAVLGIVVLGANGQATITAPVFTGFSNASGMMFPVLFVSVACGALSGFHSLVSSGTSSKQVEKEQDAVKVGYGAMI
;
A
#
# COMPACT_ATOMS: atom_id res chain seq x y z
N LEU A 1 -7.51 -7.61 17.90
CA LEU A 1 -8.96 -7.31 17.98
C LEU A 1 -9.32 -6.07 17.16
N TRP A 2 -8.68 -4.91 17.36
CA TRP A 2 -9.02 -3.68 16.64
C TRP A 2 -8.90 -3.81 15.12
N VAL A 3 -7.85 -4.47 14.61
CA VAL A 3 -7.65 -4.71 13.18
C VAL A 3 -8.79 -5.54 12.58
N LEU A 4 -9.16 -6.65 13.24
CA LEU A 4 -10.23 -7.52 12.76
C LEU A 4 -11.61 -6.89 12.91
N VAL A 5 -11.96 -6.51 14.14
CA VAL A 5 -13.30 -5.96 14.44
C VAL A 5 -13.51 -4.62 13.75
N GLY A 6 -12.50 -3.75 13.78
CA GLY A 6 -12.54 -2.46 13.11
C GLY A 6 -12.66 -2.60 11.60
N GLY A 7 -11.89 -3.49 10.97
CA GLY A 7 -11.96 -3.75 9.53
C GLY A 7 -13.35 -4.23 9.10
N ILE A 8 -13.90 -5.23 9.80
CA ILE A 8 -15.19 -5.83 9.45
C ILE A 8 -16.35 -4.86 9.71
N PHE A 9 -16.45 -4.29 10.90
CA PHE A 9 -17.64 -3.53 11.30
C PHE A 9 -17.58 -2.05 10.91
N PHE A 10 -16.41 -1.44 10.86
CA PHE A 10 -16.28 -0.03 10.49
C PHE A 10 -15.78 0.14 9.06
N GLY A 11 -14.65 -0.47 8.69
CA GLY A 11 -14.03 -0.31 7.38
C GLY A 11 -14.94 -0.79 6.25
N ALA A 12 -15.36 -2.05 6.30
CA ALA A 12 -16.20 -2.65 5.27
C ALA A 12 -17.57 -1.96 5.15
N VAL A 13 -18.18 -1.57 6.27
CA VAL A 13 -19.49 -0.88 6.25
C VAL A 13 -19.38 0.50 5.65
N HIS A 14 -18.34 1.27 6.00
CA HIS A 14 -18.21 2.63 5.47
C HIS A 14 -17.79 2.63 3.98
N ASP A 15 -16.97 1.67 3.54
CA ASP A 15 -16.59 1.52 2.14
C ASP A 15 -17.77 1.10 1.27
N PHE A 16 -18.54 0.13 1.74
CA PHE A 16 -19.79 -0.27 1.11
C PHE A 16 -20.80 0.89 1.06
N GLY A 17 -20.96 1.62 2.16
CA GLY A 17 -21.85 2.78 2.23
C GLY A 17 -21.49 3.86 1.20
N ALA A 18 -20.19 4.18 1.06
CA ALA A 18 -19.69 5.14 0.09
C ALA A 18 -19.89 4.66 -1.36
N LEU A 19 -19.61 3.37 -1.63
CA LEU A 19 -19.83 2.73 -2.93
C LEU A 19 -21.30 2.78 -3.32
N TYR A 20 -22.17 2.31 -2.46
CA TYR A 20 -23.59 2.24 -2.69
C TYR A 20 -24.23 3.63 -2.90
N ALA A 21 -23.88 4.60 -2.04
CA ALA A 21 -24.32 5.97 -2.18
C ALA A 21 -23.89 6.59 -3.53
N SER A 22 -22.67 6.31 -3.97
CA SER A 22 -22.16 6.76 -5.27
C SER A 22 -22.92 6.10 -6.43
N MET A 23 -23.12 4.79 -6.41
CA MET A 23 -23.85 4.05 -7.44
C MET A 23 -25.31 4.55 -7.57
N LYS A 24 -26.01 4.75 -6.47
CA LYS A 24 -27.38 5.32 -6.46
C LYS A 24 -27.46 6.76 -6.97
N ASN A 25 -26.33 7.45 -7.04
CA ASN A 25 -26.25 8.82 -7.55
C ASN A 25 -25.45 8.91 -8.86
N ASN A 26 -25.53 7.91 -9.72
CA ASN A 26 -24.88 7.86 -11.05
C ASN A 26 -23.36 7.99 -10.98
N GLY A 27 -22.70 7.32 -10.03
CA GLY A 27 -21.25 7.31 -9.88
C GLY A 27 -20.63 8.65 -9.43
N LYS A 28 -21.42 9.50 -8.74
CA LYS A 28 -20.92 10.77 -8.19
C LYS A 28 -19.92 10.52 -7.08
N SER A 29 -18.83 11.29 -7.09
CA SER A 29 -17.84 11.26 -6.01
C SER A 29 -18.43 11.74 -4.68
N LEU A 30 -17.79 11.36 -3.56
CA LEU A 30 -18.25 11.75 -2.23
C LEU A 30 -18.39 13.28 -2.08
N ALA A 31 -17.47 14.05 -2.68
CA ALA A 31 -17.56 15.51 -2.70
C ALA A 31 -18.81 16.04 -3.40
N GLN A 32 -19.24 15.40 -4.48
CA GLN A 32 -20.46 15.76 -5.21
C GLN A 32 -21.72 15.32 -4.46
N LEU A 33 -21.65 14.22 -3.71
CA LEU A 33 -22.74 13.80 -2.82
C LEU A 33 -22.92 14.78 -1.67
N ILE A 34 -21.85 15.25 -1.07
CA ILE A 34 -21.87 16.30 -0.05
C ILE A 34 -22.50 17.60 -0.59
N GLU A 35 -22.16 17.99 -1.83
CA GLU A 35 -22.81 19.14 -2.44
C GLU A 35 -24.32 18.96 -2.57
N LYS A 36 -24.76 17.77 -2.98
CA LYS A 36 -26.17 17.45 -3.17
C LYS A 36 -26.99 17.50 -1.88
N TYR A 37 -26.42 16.98 -0.77
CA TYR A 37 -27.15 16.81 0.49
C TYR A 37 -26.88 17.90 1.53
N ILE A 38 -25.69 18.53 1.52
CA ILE A 38 -25.27 19.53 2.51
C ILE A 38 -25.10 20.91 1.87
N GLY A 39 -24.76 20.96 0.57
CA GLY A 39 -24.60 22.19 -0.19
C GLY A 39 -23.17 22.53 -0.58
N LYS A 40 -23.02 23.64 -1.32
CA LYS A 40 -21.75 24.07 -1.94
C LYS A 40 -20.64 24.35 -0.92
N THR A 41 -20.99 24.91 0.24
CA THR A 41 -20.01 25.20 1.30
C THR A 41 -19.43 23.91 1.87
N GLY A 42 -20.27 22.89 2.14
CA GLY A 42 -19.82 21.57 2.59
C GLY A 42 -18.87 20.93 1.59
N ARG A 43 -19.17 20.98 0.28
CA ARG A 43 -18.27 20.49 -0.77
C ARG A 43 -16.89 21.19 -0.74
N ARG A 44 -16.86 22.51 -0.62
CA ARG A 44 -15.61 23.29 -0.60
C ARG A 44 -14.74 22.93 0.60
N LEU A 45 -15.34 22.86 1.79
CA LEU A 45 -14.64 22.46 3.01
C LEU A 45 -14.12 21.02 2.92
N PHE A 46 -14.91 20.10 2.39
CA PHE A 46 -14.50 18.72 2.20
C PHE A 46 -13.35 18.58 1.19
N LEU A 47 -13.38 19.31 0.08
CA LEU A 47 -12.29 19.30 -0.89
C LEU A 47 -11.00 19.89 -0.31
N LEU A 48 -11.10 20.96 0.47
CA LEU A 48 -9.94 21.55 1.19
C LEU A 48 -9.36 20.54 2.19
N PHE A 49 -10.22 19.88 2.96
CA PHE A 49 -9.80 18.80 3.86
C PHE A 49 -9.08 17.67 3.11
N CYS A 50 -9.66 17.16 2.02
CA CYS A 50 -9.04 16.11 1.21
C CYS A 50 -7.68 16.54 0.63
N TRP A 51 -7.56 17.78 0.19
CA TRP A 51 -6.30 18.31 -0.34
C TRP A 51 -5.21 18.35 0.73
N LEU A 52 -5.50 18.93 1.90
CA LEU A 52 -4.56 18.97 3.03
C LEU A 52 -4.20 17.55 3.50
N PHE A 53 -5.18 16.67 3.61
CA PHE A 53 -4.98 15.28 3.98
C PHE A 53 -4.03 14.57 3.00
N CYS A 54 -4.22 14.72 1.69
CA CYS A 54 -3.34 14.13 0.69
C CYS A 54 -1.89 14.63 0.82
N ILE A 55 -1.66 15.91 1.10
CA ILE A 55 -0.31 16.46 1.33
C ILE A 55 0.35 15.76 2.53
N ILE A 56 -0.36 15.67 3.65
CA ILE A 56 0.17 15.05 4.88
C ILE A 56 0.49 13.58 4.63
N VAL A 57 -0.40 12.86 3.97
CA VAL A 57 -0.23 11.42 3.65
C VAL A 57 0.96 11.22 2.73
N ILE A 58 1.09 12.01 1.65
CA ILE A 58 2.24 11.90 0.73
C ILE A 58 3.55 12.18 1.48
N ALA A 59 3.60 13.22 2.32
CA ALA A 59 4.79 13.54 3.10
C ALA A 59 5.17 12.40 4.06
N ALA A 60 4.19 11.85 4.80
CA ALA A 60 4.42 10.77 5.76
C ALA A 60 4.90 9.48 5.08
N PHE A 61 4.24 9.07 3.99
CA PHE A 61 4.65 7.87 3.25
C PHE A 61 5.99 8.05 2.54
N THR A 62 6.28 9.23 2.00
CA THR A 62 7.60 9.52 1.41
C THR A 62 8.71 9.40 2.44
N ASP A 63 8.54 9.96 3.64
CA ASP A 63 9.51 9.82 4.73
C ASP A 63 9.70 8.36 5.15
N MET A 64 8.63 7.59 5.25
CA MET A 64 8.67 6.17 5.59
C MET A 64 9.42 5.35 4.52
N VAL A 65 9.13 5.57 3.24
CA VAL A 65 9.80 4.91 2.12
C VAL A 65 11.29 5.24 2.10
N CYS A 66 11.65 6.52 2.26
CA CYS A 66 13.05 6.93 2.32
C CYS A 66 13.80 6.28 3.48
N LYS A 67 13.17 6.17 4.66
CA LYS A 67 13.75 5.50 5.83
C LYS A 67 13.92 3.98 5.61
N THR A 68 13.03 3.36 4.85
CA THR A 68 13.10 1.93 4.56
C THR A 68 14.22 1.58 3.59
N PHE A 69 14.52 2.48 2.63
CA PHE A 69 15.49 2.22 1.57
C PHE A 69 16.88 2.83 1.82
N MET A 70 16.99 3.77 2.78
CA MET A 70 18.27 4.39 3.10
C MET A 70 19.27 3.38 3.64
N PHE A 71 20.55 3.58 3.34
CA PHE A 71 21.61 2.78 3.90
C PHE A 71 21.84 3.09 5.40
N THR A 72 22.31 2.11 6.14
CA THR A 72 22.74 2.29 7.52
C THR A 72 24.20 2.73 7.51
N PRO A 73 24.55 3.89 8.10
CA PRO A 73 25.94 4.32 8.18
C PRO A 73 26.75 3.37 9.06
N ALA A 74 28.02 3.12 8.68
CA ALA A 74 28.97 2.41 9.50
C ALA A 74 29.30 3.25 10.74
N VAL A 75 29.42 2.59 11.88
CA VAL A 75 29.70 3.24 13.17
C VAL A 75 31.12 2.85 13.61
N ASP A 76 31.92 3.86 13.95
CA ASP A 76 33.28 3.64 14.51
C ASP A 76 33.25 3.03 15.93
N ALA A 77 34.36 2.60 16.40
CA ALA A 77 34.54 2.06 17.76
C ALA A 77 34.11 3.05 18.87
N SER A 78 34.04 4.35 18.55
CA SER A 78 33.54 5.41 19.42
C SER A 78 32.02 5.63 19.37
N GLY A 79 31.29 4.89 18.51
CA GLY A 79 29.82 5.07 18.30
C GLY A 79 29.44 6.22 17.38
N ALA A 80 30.39 6.89 16.72
CA ALA A 80 30.14 7.95 15.78
C ALA A 80 29.91 7.41 14.35
N ALA A 81 28.93 7.96 13.62
CA ALA A 81 28.66 7.58 12.23
C ALA A 81 29.77 8.12 11.32
N THR A 82 30.49 7.23 10.64
CA THR A 82 31.63 7.55 9.75
C THR A 82 31.21 8.04 8.36
N GLY A 83 29.91 8.06 8.05
CA GLY A 83 29.44 8.39 6.68
C GLY A 83 29.70 7.29 5.64
N ALA A 84 30.46 6.26 5.96
CA ALA A 84 30.63 5.07 5.11
C ALA A 84 29.40 4.18 5.21
N VAL A 85 29.14 3.38 4.16
CA VAL A 85 28.01 2.43 4.12
C VAL A 85 28.37 1.13 4.84
N ASP A 86 27.58 0.71 5.81
CA ASP A 86 27.64 -0.66 6.34
C ASP A 86 26.92 -1.60 5.36
N PHE A 87 27.67 -2.20 4.45
CA PHE A 87 27.14 -3.06 3.39
C PHE A 87 26.34 -4.25 3.92
N THR A 88 26.75 -4.81 5.05
CA THR A 88 26.08 -5.99 5.61
C THR A 88 24.68 -5.65 6.14
N LYS A 89 24.55 -4.54 6.86
CA LYS A 89 23.27 -4.10 7.42
C LYS A 89 22.38 -3.42 6.37
N SER A 90 23.00 -2.78 5.37
CA SER A 90 22.28 -2.03 4.33
C SER A 90 21.85 -2.88 3.15
N TYR A 91 22.31 -4.14 3.03
CA TYR A 91 22.02 -5.00 1.89
C TYR A 91 20.52 -5.17 1.63
N ALA A 92 19.75 -5.49 2.67
CA ALA A 92 18.29 -5.68 2.55
C ALA A 92 17.58 -4.38 2.11
N ALA A 93 17.97 -3.23 2.66
CA ALA A 93 17.40 -1.92 2.30
C ALA A 93 17.78 -1.54 0.87
N GLY A 94 19.02 -1.75 0.44
CA GLY A 94 19.47 -1.51 -0.92
C GLY A 94 18.75 -2.39 -1.94
N CYS A 95 18.60 -3.68 -1.67
CA CYS A 95 17.80 -4.59 -2.50
C CYS A 95 16.34 -4.15 -2.59
N ALA A 96 15.71 -3.79 -1.48
CA ALA A 96 14.33 -3.34 -1.45
C ALA A 96 14.14 -2.07 -2.28
N GLY A 97 15.08 -1.11 -2.21
CA GLY A 97 15.06 0.10 -3.04
C GLY A 97 15.17 -0.22 -4.52
N THR A 98 16.11 -1.05 -4.93
CA THR A 98 16.29 -1.48 -6.32
C THR A 98 15.06 -2.22 -6.84
N ILE A 99 14.54 -3.19 -6.08
CA ILE A 99 13.33 -3.94 -6.44
C ILE A 99 12.15 -3.00 -6.63
N SER A 100 11.97 -2.00 -5.76
CA SER A 100 10.86 -1.04 -5.84
C SER A 100 10.92 -0.15 -7.10
N ILE A 101 12.12 0.28 -7.51
CA ILE A 101 12.32 1.01 -8.76
C ILE A 101 12.03 0.09 -9.94
N LEU A 102 12.63 -1.11 -9.97
CA LEU A 102 12.43 -2.09 -11.04
C LEU A 102 10.96 -2.49 -11.16
N PHE A 103 10.23 -2.61 -10.05
CA PHE A 103 8.82 -2.95 -10.05
C PHE A 103 7.98 -1.96 -10.87
N THR A 104 8.31 -0.67 -10.80
CA THR A 104 7.60 0.34 -11.60
C THR A 104 7.82 0.12 -13.10
N PHE A 105 9.07 -0.14 -13.52
CA PHE A 105 9.38 -0.42 -14.92
C PHE A 105 8.79 -1.74 -15.40
N VAL A 106 8.89 -2.79 -14.60
CA VAL A 106 8.31 -4.11 -14.89
C VAL A 106 6.79 -4.02 -15.04
N ALA A 107 6.12 -3.25 -14.19
CA ALA A 107 4.68 -3.03 -14.31
C ALA A 107 4.30 -2.32 -15.62
N MET A 108 5.08 -1.34 -16.07
CA MET A 108 4.85 -0.68 -17.35
C MET A 108 5.07 -1.65 -18.53
N VAL A 109 6.15 -2.42 -18.50
CA VAL A 109 6.44 -3.45 -19.52
C VAL A 109 5.34 -4.50 -19.55
N PHE A 110 4.89 -4.96 -18.40
CA PHE A 110 3.78 -5.92 -18.28
C PHE A 110 2.48 -5.37 -18.85
N GLY A 111 2.12 -4.12 -18.52
CA GLY A 111 0.93 -3.47 -19.09
C GLY A 111 0.99 -3.27 -20.60
N TRP A 112 2.18 -2.97 -21.13
CA TRP A 112 2.39 -2.92 -22.58
C TRP A 112 2.26 -4.30 -23.23
N ALA A 113 2.84 -5.35 -22.60
CA ALA A 113 2.75 -6.71 -23.07
C ALA A 113 1.32 -7.24 -23.07
N GLN A 114 0.54 -6.95 -22.02
CA GLN A 114 -0.89 -7.31 -21.96
C GLN A 114 -1.67 -6.77 -23.16
N LYS A 115 -1.46 -5.48 -23.48
CA LYS A 115 -2.14 -4.84 -24.62
C LYS A 115 -1.68 -5.35 -25.97
N LYS A 116 -0.37 -5.58 -26.13
CA LYS A 116 0.21 -5.99 -27.43
C LYS A 116 -0.12 -7.45 -27.77
N PHE A 117 -0.05 -8.33 -26.79
CA PHE A 117 -0.22 -9.77 -26.97
C PHE A 117 -1.60 -10.28 -26.57
N ASN A 118 -2.52 -9.39 -26.15
CA ASN A 118 -3.86 -9.74 -25.62
C ASN A 118 -3.79 -10.88 -24.60
N LEU A 119 -2.83 -10.77 -23.66
CA LEU A 119 -2.62 -11.79 -22.65
C LEU A 119 -3.85 -11.85 -21.72
N THR A 120 -4.41 -13.05 -21.56
CA THR A 120 -5.57 -13.28 -20.69
C THR A 120 -5.42 -14.57 -19.91
N GLY A 121 -5.98 -14.61 -18.71
CA GLY A 121 -6.04 -15.81 -17.87
C GLY A 121 -4.67 -16.36 -17.47
N ALA A 122 -4.41 -17.63 -17.78
CA ALA A 122 -3.19 -18.32 -17.35
C ALA A 122 -1.90 -17.73 -17.96
N ALA A 123 -1.94 -17.27 -19.22
CA ALA A 123 -0.78 -16.66 -19.87
C ALA A 123 -0.38 -15.33 -19.21
N GLU A 124 -1.37 -14.53 -18.82
CA GLU A 124 -1.18 -13.30 -18.09
C GLU A 124 -0.52 -13.56 -16.71
N PHE A 125 -1.05 -14.55 -15.97
CA PHE A 125 -0.52 -14.93 -14.67
C PHE A 125 0.94 -15.42 -14.76
N VAL A 126 1.23 -16.34 -15.68
CA VAL A 126 2.59 -16.89 -15.86
C VAL A 126 3.57 -15.77 -16.25
N THR A 127 3.18 -14.89 -17.17
CA THR A 127 4.02 -13.75 -17.57
C THR A 127 4.30 -12.81 -16.39
N GLY A 128 3.29 -12.52 -15.58
CA GLY A 128 3.44 -11.72 -14.37
C GLY A 128 4.41 -12.35 -13.36
N VAL A 129 4.25 -13.66 -13.10
CA VAL A 129 5.13 -14.39 -12.17
C VAL A 129 6.58 -14.42 -12.69
N VAL A 130 6.79 -14.72 -13.97
CA VAL A 130 8.15 -14.75 -14.57
C VAL A 130 8.82 -13.39 -14.46
N LEU A 131 8.11 -12.31 -14.81
CA LEU A 131 8.65 -10.95 -14.69
C LEU A 131 8.98 -10.58 -13.24
N MET A 132 8.15 -10.99 -12.27
CA MET A 132 8.45 -10.77 -10.86
C MET A 132 9.69 -11.53 -10.39
N VAL A 133 9.82 -12.81 -10.75
CA VAL A 133 11.00 -13.60 -10.39
C VAL A 133 12.27 -13.00 -10.96
N LEU A 134 12.25 -12.57 -12.22
CA LEU A 134 13.37 -11.87 -12.85
C LEU A 134 13.71 -10.57 -12.15
N MET A 135 12.69 -9.78 -11.80
CA MET A 135 12.86 -8.54 -11.04
C MET A 135 13.52 -8.76 -9.69
N PHE A 136 13.07 -9.76 -8.91
CA PHE A 136 13.67 -10.10 -7.63
C PHE A 136 15.12 -10.58 -7.80
N ALA A 137 15.39 -11.45 -8.79
CA ALA A 137 16.72 -11.93 -9.06
C ALA A 137 17.71 -10.79 -9.39
N VAL A 138 17.29 -9.87 -10.27
CA VAL A 138 18.11 -8.68 -10.61
C VAL A 138 18.25 -7.74 -9.43
N GLY A 139 17.18 -7.47 -8.69
CA GLY A 139 17.20 -6.54 -7.57
C GLY A 139 18.06 -7.00 -6.39
N MET A 140 18.16 -8.32 -6.17
CA MET A 140 19.07 -8.89 -5.17
C MET A 140 20.54 -8.85 -5.59
N GLN A 141 20.83 -8.87 -6.89
CA GLN A 141 22.21 -8.79 -7.39
C GLN A 141 22.77 -7.37 -7.43
N PHE A 142 21.90 -6.37 -7.59
CA PHE A 142 22.29 -4.97 -7.75
C PHE A 142 21.66 -4.06 -6.68
N PRO A 143 22.09 -4.19 -5.40
CA PRO A 143 21.58 -3.32 -4.35
C PRO A 143 22.07 -1.88 -4.56
N VAL A 144 21.16 -0.91 -4.48
CA VAL A 144 21.46 0.53 -4.58
C VAL A 144 21.49 1.15 -3.20
N TYR A 145 22.61 1.78 -2.86
CA TYR A 145 22.83 2.42 -1.57
C TYR A 145 22.77 3.95 -1.73
N LEU A 146 21.65 4.53 -1.35
CA LEU A 146 21.45 5.98 -1.38
C LEU A 146 21.13 6.50 0.03
N ASP A 147 21.49 7.76 0.27
CA ASP A 147 21.12 8.48 1.49
C ASP A 147 19.63 8.86 1.46
N LYS A 148 19.09 9.18 2.64
CA LYS A 148 17.69 9.60 2.80
C LYS A 148 17.30 10.73 1.86
N PHE A 149 18.16 11.74 1.71
CA PHE A 149 17.87 12.88 0.84
C PHE A 149 17.86 12.51 -0.65
N GLN A 150 18.76 11.62 -1.06
CA GLN A 150 18.80 11.12 -2.44
C GLN A 150 17.55 10.29 -2.75
N TRP A 151 17.13 9.42 -1.83
CA TRP A 151 15.86 8.68 -1.97
C TRP A 151 14.66 9.62 -2.04
N PHE A 152 14.66 10.69 -1.22
CA PHE A 152 13.61 11.70 -1.28
C PHE A 152 13.52 12.34 -2.68
N ALA A 153 14.65 12.72 -3.27
CA ALA A 153 14.69 13.27 -4.62
C ALA A 153 14.16 12.28 -5.68
N VAL A 154 14.59 10.99 -5.62
CA VAL A 154 14.12 9.93 -6.51
C VAL A 154 12.61 9.75 -6.41
N VAL A 155 12.07 9.67 -5.18
CA VAL A 155 10.64 9.50 -4.94
C VAL A 155 9.84 10.72 -5.42
N MET A 156 10.33 11.95 -5.20
CA MET A 156 9.66 13.16 -5.69
C MET A 156 9.60 13.20 -7.22
N VAL A 157 10.68 12.88 -7.91
CA VAL A 157 10.69 12.76 -9.37
C VAL A 157 9.68 11.70 -9.82
N TYR A 158 9.69 10.53 -9.20
CA TYR A 158 8.72 9.47 -9.47
C TYR A 158 7.27 9.94 -9.28
N LEU A 159 6.96 10.66 -8.20
CA LEU A 159 5.60 11.14 -7.92
C LEU A 159 5.09 12.11 -9.00
N VAL A 160 5.97 13.00 -9.50
CA VAL A 160 5.62 13.94 -10.59
C VAL A 160 5.29 13.16 -11.87
N PHE A 161 6.13 12.19 -12.26
CA PHE A 161 5.88 11.35 -13.42
C PHE A 161 4.62 10.50 -13.26
N ALA A 162 4.46 9.83 -12.11
CA ALA A 162 3.31 8.98 -11.83
C ALA A 162 2.00 9.77 -11.82
N GLY A 163 2.02 11.02 -11.32
CA GLY A 163 0.85 11.91 -11.33
C GLY A 163 0.47 12.40 -12.73
N ALA A 164 1.42 12.50 -13.66
CA ALA A 164 1.17 12.93 -15.03
C ALA A 164 0.71 11.78 -15.95
N MET A 165 0.99 10.52 -15.59
CA MET A 165 0.68 9.36 -16.43
C MET A 165 -0.79 8.91 -16.27
N PRO A 166 -1.42 8.36 -17.32
CA PRO A 166 -2.74 7.76 -17.23
C PRO A 166 -2.76 6.59 -16.26
N ILE A 167 -3.78 6.52 -15.40
CA ILE A 167 -3.97 5.48 -14.37
C ILE A 167 -3.88 4.07 -14.97
N GLN A 168 -4.43 3.87 -16.15
CA GLN A 168 -4.47 2.57 -16.83
C GLN A 168 -3.09 2.04 -17.28
N MET A 169 -2.12 2.93 -17.50
CA MET A 169 -0.78 2.51 -17.93
C MET A 169 0.13 2.12 -16.77
N LEU A 170 0.00 2.79 -15.65
CA LEU A 170 0.89 2.59 -14.50
C LEU A 170 0.21 1.78 -13.39
N LYS A 171 -0.99 2.19 -12.97
CA LYS A 171 -1.64 1.65 -11.77
C LYS A 171 -2.20 0.26 -12.01
N THR A 172 -2.97 0.03 -13.08
CA THR A 172 -3.67 -1.25 -13.30
C THR A 172 -2.73 -2.45 -13.40
N PRO A 173 -1.64 -2.43 -14.21
CA PRO A 173 -0.70 -3.54 -14.26
C PRO A 173 0.06 -3.74 -12.94
N ARG A 174 0.38 -2.63 -12.26
CA ARG A 174 1.07 -2.64 -10.97
C ARG A 174 0.19 -3.28 -9.89
N ASP A 175 -1.07 -2.91 -9.81
CA ASP A 175 -2.01 -3.46 -8.83
C ASP A 175 -2.20 -4.97 -9.02
N TYR A 176 -2.24 -5.45 -10.26
CA TYR A 176 -2.30 -6.87 -10.57
C TYR A 176 -1.06 -7.62 -10.06
N LEU A 177 0.15 -7.16 -10.38
CA LEU A 177 1.39 -7.76 -9.88
C LEU A 177 1.50 -7.69 -8.35
N THR A 178 1.07 -6.57 -7.74
CA THR A 178 1.03 -6.43 -6.28
C THR A 178 0.09 -7.44 -5.64
N SER A 179 -1.07 -7.71 -6.25
CA SER A 179 -2.02 -8.71 -5.75
C SER A 179 -1.44 -10.12 -5.77
N ILE A 180 -0.73 -10.50 -6.83
CA ILE A 180 -0.02 -11.78 -6.89
C ILE A 180 1.03 -11.86 -5.78
N MET A 181 1.86 -10.82 -5.63
CA MET A 181 2.90 -10.77 -4.61
C MET A 181 2.31 -10.86 -3.20
N MET A 182 1.20 -10.21 -2.93
CA MET A 182 0.50 -10.27 -1.65
C MET A 182 -0.02 -11.68 -1.34
N ILE A 183 -0.64 -12.37 -2.32
CA ILE A 183 -1.11 -13.75 -2.16
C ILE A 183 0.07 -14.67 -1.87
N VAL A 184 1.16 -14.57 -2.61
CA VAL A 184 2.38 -15.38 -2.39
C VAL A 184 2.92 -15.12 -0.99
N MET A 185 2.99 -13.86 -0.55
CA MET A 185 3.46 -13.50 0.79
C MET A 185 2.59 -14.13 1.89
N ILE A 186 1.25 -14.08 1.75
CA ILE A 186 0.32 -14.68 2.72
C ILE A 186 0.49 -16.20 2.75
N VAL A 187 0.55 -16.85 1.59
CA VAL A 187 0.75 -18.31 1.51
C VAL A 187 2.08 -18.71 2.14
N CYS A 188 3.16 -18.02 1.83
CA CYS A 188 4.47 -18.29 2.44
C CYS A 188 4.47 -18.07 3.96
N ALA A 189 3.78 -17.03 4.45
CA ALA A 189 3.65 -16.78 5.88
C ALA A 189 2.89 -17.91 6.59
N VAL A 190 1.76 -18.35 6.03
CA VAL A 190 0.97 -19.46 6.58
C VAL A 190 1.78 -20.75 6.58
N LEU A 191 2.43 -21.10 5.46
CA LEU A 191 3.29 -22.27 5.36
C LEU A 191 4.45 -22.21 6.35
N GLY A 192 5.09 -21.03 6.50
CA GLY A 192 6.16 -20.82 7.48
C GLY A 192 5.70 -21.08 8.91
N ILE A 193 4.53 -20.58 9.29
CA ILE A 193 3.94 -20.82 10.62
C ILE A 193 3.63 -22.30 10.83
N VAL A 194 3.05 -22.99 9.83
CA VAL A 194 2.75 -24.41 9.92
C VAL A 194 4.02 -25.25 10.07
N VAL A 195 5.06 -24.97 9.27
CA VAL A 195 6.34 -25.69 9.35
C VAL A 195 7.02 -25.45 10.71
N LEU A 196 7.04 -24.22 11.20
CA LEU A 196 7.58 -23.90 12.53
C LEU A 196 6.79 -24.57 13.66
N GLY A 197 5.45 -24.64 13.50
CA GLY A 197 4.57 -25.35 14.43
C GLY A 197 4.83 -26.85 14.48
N ALA A 198 4.98 -27.47 13.30
CA ALA A 198 5.30 -28.90 13.17
C ALA A 198 6.67 -29.25 13.78
N ASN A 199 7.63 -28.33 13.68
CA ASN A 199 8.98 -28.50 14.28
C ASN A 199 9.04 -28.17 15.78
N GLY A 200 7.90 -27.80 16.40
CA GLY A 200 7.85 -27.43 17.83
C GLY A 200 8.55 -26.09 18.16
N GLN A 201 8.92 -25.32 17.16
CA GLN A 201 9.62 -24.02 17.32
C GLN A 201 8.68 -22.81 17.35
N ALA A 202 7.40 -23.00 17.07
CA ALA A 202 6.41 -21.93 17.11
C ALA A 202 6.01 -21.62 18.55
N THR A 203 6.72 -20.70 19.19
CA THR A 203 6.38 -20.20 20.51
C THR A 203 5.94 -18.74 20.42
N ILE A 204 4.81 -18.40 21.01
CA ILE A 204 4.36 -17.01 21.14
C ILE A 204 5.11 -16.39 22.32
N THR A 205 6.16 -15.62 22.02
CA THR A 205 6.99 -14.93 23.03
C THR A 205 6.45 -13.55 23.40
N ALA A 206 5.59 -12.96 22.55
CA ALA A 206 5.00 -11.66 22.80
C ALA A 206 3.95 -11.75 23.92
N PRO A 207 3.97 -10.86 24.92
CA PRO A 207 2.96 -10.83 25.96
C PRO A 207 1.60 -10.45 25.37
N VAL A 208 0.53 -11.06 25.89
CA VAL A 208 -0.84 -10.81 25.43
C VAL A 208 -1.26 -9.34 25.64
N PHE A 209 -0.74 -8.73 26.69
CA PHE A 209 -0.99 -7.33 27.02
C PHE A 209 0.27 -6.68 27.59
N THR A 210 0.67 -5.55 27.00
CA THR A 210 1.90 -4.81 27.38
C THR A 210 1.62 -3.57 28.24
N GLY A 211 0.34 -3.31 28.59
CA GLY A 211 -0.07 -2.13 29.35
C GLY A 211 -0.81 -1.10 28.49
N PHE A 212 -1.29 -0.04 29.12
CA PHE A 212 -2.02 1.07 28.45
C PHE A 212 -1.09 2.11 27.83
N SER A 213 0.21 2.06 28.13
CA SER A 213 1.24 2.93 27.55
C SER A 213 2.52 2.16 27.33
N ASN A 214 3.23 2.47 26.25
CA ASN A 214 4.55 1.94 25.91
C ASN A 214 5.45 3.05 25.34
N ALA A 215 6.66 2.70 24.94
CA ALA A 215 7.62 3.66 24.37
C ALA A 215 7.10 4.40 23.11
N SER A 216 6.11 3.85 22.42
CA SER A 216 5.49 4.45 21.22
C SER A 216 4.29 5.34 21.53
N GLY A 217 3.87 5.42 22.81
CA GLY A 217 2.75 6.26 23.25
C GLY A 217 1.65 5.53 23.99
N MET A 218 0.56 6.24 24.25
CA MET A 218 -0.62 5.68 24.92
C MET A 218 -1.44 4.79 23.97
N MET A 219 -1.99 3.71 24.49
CA MET A 219 -2.82 2.79 23.70
C MET A 219 -4.03 3.53 23.11
N PHE A 220 -4.72 4.30 23.90
CA PHE A 220 -5.83 5.15 23.45
C PHE A 220 -5.47 6.64 23.64
N PRO A 221 -5.64 7.51 22.64
CA PRO A 221 -6.12 7.22 21.28
C PRO A 221 -5.01 6.83 20.27
N VAL A 222 -3.71 6.97 20.63
CA VAL A 222 -2.58 6.96 19.71
C VAL A 222 -2.47 5.67 18.90
N LEU A 223 -2.48 4.52 19.58
CA LEU A 223 -2.40 3.21 18.90
C LEU A 223 -3.61 2.97 18.00
N PHE A 224 -4.82 3.28 18.49
CA PHE A 224 -6.04 3.11 17.72
C PHE A 224 -6.04 3.96 16.45
N VAL A 225 -5.62 5.22 16.55
CA VAL A 225 -5.52 6.13 15.39
C VAL A 225 -4.43 5.67 14.41
N SER A 226 -3.27 5.27 14.93
CA SER A 226 -2.15 4.82 14.08
C SER A 226 -2.46 3.54 13.31
N VAL A 227 -3.18 2.60 13.94
CA VAL A 227 -3.59 1.34 13.31
C VAL A 227 -4.83 1.52 12.44
N ALA A 228 -5.66 2.54 12.69
CA ALA A 228 -6.89 2.78 11.94
C ALA A 228 -6.66 2.93 10.43
N CYS A 229 -5.56 3.55 9.99
CA CYS A 229 -5.25 3.68 8.58
C CYS A 229 -5.08 2.31 7.88
N GLY A 230 -4.43 1.35 8.54
CA GLY A 230 -4.25 0.00 7.99
C GLY A 230 -5.48 -0.90 8.13
N ALA A 231 -6.30 -0.70 9.17
CA ALA A 231 -7.46 -1.53 9.45
C ALA A 231 -8.75 -1.01 8.79
N LEU A 232 -8.94 0.30 8.75
CA LEU A 232 -10.18 0.95 8.32
C LEU A 232 -10.01 1.74 7.02
N SER A 233 -8.85 2.34 6.83
CA SER A 233 -8.45 3.23 5.75
C SER A 233 -9.58 4.15 5.22
N GLY A 234 -9.74 5.33 5.82
CA GLY A 234 -10.71 6.33 5.34
C GLY A 234 -10.53 6.76 3.88
N PHE A 235 -9.36 6.52 3.30
CA PHE A 235 -9.08 6.75 1.89
C PHE A 235 -9.81 5.75 0.97
N HIS A 236 -10.12 4.54 1.45
CA HIS A 236 -10.88 3.56 0.68
C HIS A 236 -12.26 4.09 0.29
N SER A 237 -12.97 4.78 1.18
CA SER A 237 -14.30 5.34 0.85
C SER A 237 -14.24 6.42 -0.22
N LEU A 238 -13.15 7.20 -0.28
CA LEU A 238 -12.91 8.17 -1.36
C LEU A 238 -12.69 7.46 -2.70
N VAL A 239 -11.88 6.42 -2.73
CA VAL A 239 -11.62 5.60 -3.93
C VAL A 239 -12.87 4.81 -4.32
N SER A 240 -13.55 4.23 -3.35
CA SER A 240 -14.79 3.47 -3.54
C SER A 240 -15.86 4.30 -4.25
N SER A 241 -16.13 5.53 -3.78
CA SER A 241 -17.10 6.43 -4.38
C SER A 241 -16.64 7.09 -5.68
N GLY A 242 -15.34 7.31 -5.86
CA GLY A 242 -14.78 8.05 -7.01
C GLY A 242 -14.41 7.18 -8.21
N THR A 243 -13.95 5.96 -7.94
CA THR A 243 -13.36 5.07 -8.97
C THR A 243 -14.10 3.75 -9.05
N SER A 244 -14.21 3.00 -7.96
CA SER A 244 -14.80 1.65 -7.96
C SER A 244 -16.27 1.66 -8.35
N SER A 245 -17.02 2.66 -7.89
CA SER A 245 -18.46 2.81 -8.21
C SER A 245 -18.75 2.94 -9.70
N LYS A 246 -17.76 3.37 -10.49
CA LYS A 246 -17.89 3.51 -11.96
C LYS A 246 -17.49 2.25 -12.72
N GLN A 247 -16.92 1.27 -12.05
CA GLN A 247 -16.44 0.02 -12.63
C GLN A 247 -17.38 -1.17 -12.32
N VAL A 248 -18.26 -1.01 -11.35
CA VAL A 248 -19.25 -2.04 -10.98
C VAL A 248 -20.43 -1.97 -11.94
N GLU A 249 -20.67 -3.06 -12.67
CA GLU A 249 -21.76 -3.14 -13.67
C GLU A 249 -23.15 -3.32 -13.05
N LYS A 250 -23.24 -4.11 -11.98
CA LYS A 250 -24.51 -4.48 -11.35
C LYS A 250 -24.56 -4.04 -9.90
N GLU A 251 -25.68 -3.47 -9.47
CA GLU A 251 -25.89 -3.06 -8.07
C GLU A 251 -25.77 -4.25 -7.08
N GLN A 252 -26.12 -5.46 -7.52
CA GLN A 252 -26.03 -6.67 -6.70
C GLN A 252 -24.58 -7.04 -6.32
N ASP A 253 -23.60 -6.65 -7.14
CA ASP A 253 -22.19 -6.91 -6.88
C ASP A 253 -21.57 -5.87 -5.94
N ALA A 254 -22.28 -4.78 -5.63
CA ALA A 254 -21.81 -3.75 -4.72
C ALA A 254 -21.45 -4.29 -3.31
N VAL A 255 -22.18 -5.29 -2.82
CA VAL A 255 -21.90 -5.93 -1.53
C VAL A 255 -20.59 -6.71 -1.60
N LYS A 256 -20.37 -7.47 -2.66
CA LYS A 256 -19.14 -8.26 -2.84
C LYS A 256 -17.92 -7.36 -3.01
N VAL A 257 -18.05 -6.29 -3.80
CA VAL A 257 -16.96 -5.36 -4.09
C VAL A 257 -16.71 -4.39 -2.92
N GLY A 258 -17.76 -3.82 -2.33
CA GLY A 258 -17.63 -2.80 -1.30
C GLY A 258 -17.40 -3.38 0.11
N TYR A 259 -18.10 -4.46 0.44
CA TYR A 259 -17.99 -5.09 1.76
C TYR A 259 -17.05 -6.30 1.74
N GLY A 260 -17.23 -7.21 0.77
CA GLY A 260 -16.47 -8.45 0.69
C GLY A 260 -14.97 -8.25 0.40
N ALA A 261 -14.58 -7.18 -0.29
CA ALA A 261 -13.17 -6.90 -0.55
C ALA A 261 -12.39 -6.41 0.69
N MET A 262 -13.08 -6.00 1.77
CA MET A 262 -12.46 -5.58 3.03
C MET A 262 -12.33 -6.73 4.04
N ILE A 263 -13.04 -7.82 3.88
CA ILE A 263 -12.99 -9.02 4.71
C ILE A 263 -12.00 -10.03 4.16
#